data_0c0cfd7402e82d07b0f911ad23486c47
#
_entry.id   0c0cfd7402e82d07b0f911ad23486c47
#
_cell.length_a   1.000
_cell.length_b   1.000
_cell.length_c   1.000
_cell.angle_alpha   90.00
_cell.angle_beta   90.00
_cell.angle_gamma   90.00
#
_symmetry.space_group_name_H-M   'P 1'
#
loop_
_entity.id
_entity.type
_entity.pdbx_description
1 polymer ?
#
loop_
_entity_poly.entity_id
_entity_poly.type
_entity_poly.pdbx_seq_one_letter_code
_entity_poly.pdbx_strand_id
1 'polypeptide(L)'
;MQCNVYIGYNRRFYQSVQKCKELLKDNNEPLNVNFEFTEWTHDIDLNHYTKSELEKFFLCNSSHVSDLVFHLFGEPKYLDSQTSGGLNWHPSSSVFSGSGKTINDVLFSYNANWSSAGRWGVEINLTDYKLILKPLEKLFIQKKGSLDIEEIKIDNELDNLYKPGLYDEVKDFLDGNDKSLCSLSEQINNFKWYYKIANYKES
;
A
#
# COMPACT_ATOMS: atom_id res chain seq x y z
N MET A 1 14.05 30.05 -3.33
CA MET A 1 12.94 29.51 -2.49
C MET A 1 12.99 28.01 -2.62
N GLN A 2 13.22 27.27 -1.53
CA GLN A 2 13.20 25.81 -1.56
C GLN A 2 11.72 25.40 -1.46
N CYS A 3 11.20 24.69 -2.46
CA CYS A 3 9.82 24.23 -2.48
C CYS A 3 9.80 22.77 -2.04
N ASN A 4 9.02 22.44 -1.01
CA ASN A 4 8.78 21.05 -0.62
C ASN A 4 7.67 20.48 -1.51
N VAL A 5 7.91 19.30 -2.07
CA VAL A 5 6.95 18.57 -2.90
C VAL A 5 6.65 17.24 -2.22
N TYR A 6 5.38 16.92 -2.09
CA TYR A 6 4.89 15.67 -1.52
C TYR A 6 3.99 14.93 -2.50
N ILE A 7 3.93 13.62 -2.37
CA ILE A 7 3.09 12.73 -3.18
C ILE A 7 1.87 12.33 -2.36
N GLY A 8 0.68 12.42 -2.96
CA GLY A 8 -0.60 12.21 -2.31
C GLY A 8 -0.90 10.73 -2.01
N TYR A 9 -0.18 10.13 -1.09
CA TYR A 9 -0.41 8.77 -0.61
C TYR A 9 -1.37 8.75 0.59
N ASN A 10 -2.63 9.14 0.37
CA ASN A 10 -3.65 9.28 1.40
C ASN A 10 -3.92 8.00 2.22
N ARG A 11 -3.56 6.80 1.73
CA ARG A 11 -3.71 5.53 2.48
C ARG A 11 -2.88 5.50 3.75
N ARG A 12 -1.77 6.24 3.80
CA ARG A 12 -0.97 6.42 5.03
C ARG A 12 -1.77 7.03 6.19
N PHE A 13 -2.86 7.75 5.86
CA PHE A 13 -3.69 8.54 6.79
C PHE A 13 -5.07 7.94 7.07
N TYR A 14 -5.42 6.78 6.49
CA TYR A 14 -6.67 6.10 6.80
C TYR A 14 -6.81 5.86 8.31
N GLN A 15 -8.00 6.06 8.87
CA GLN A 15 -8.23 5.85 10.31
C GLN A 15 -7.94 4.39 10.71
N SER A 16 -8.21 3.43 9.84
CA SER A 16 -7.81 2.03 9.99
C SER A 16 -6.31 1.85 10.12
N VAL A 17 -5.53 2.58 9.32
CA VAL A 17 -4.07 2.56 9.34
C VAL A 17 -3.53 3.25 10.58
N GLN A 18 -4.12 4.37 11.01
CA GLN A 18 -3.72 5.03 12.27
C GLN A 18 -3.95 4.09 13.46
N LYS A 19 -5.11 3.41 13.52
CA LYS A 19 -5.40 2.41 14.55
C LYS A 19 -4.45 1.21 14.50
N CYS A 20 -4.10 0.75 13.30
CA CYS A 20 -3.07 -0.27 13.13
C CYS A 20 -1.71 0.18 13.69
N LYS A 21 -1.28 1.43 13.40
CA LYS A 21 -0.03 2.01 13.94
C LYS A 21 -0.02 2.08 15.46
N GLU A 22 -1.15 2.40 16.10
CA GLU A 22 -1.28 2.37 17.57
C GLU A 22 -1.01 0.98 18.12
N LEU A 23 -1.65 -0.05 17.55
CA LEU A 23 -1.48 -1.44 18.00
C LEU A 23 -0.06 -1.97 17.77
N LEU A 24 0.64 -1.51 16.74
CA LEU A 24 2.03 -1.87 16.47
C LEU A 24 3.00 -1.25 17.48
N LYS A 25 2.69 -0.09 18.07
CA LYS A 25 3.56 0.56 19.08
C LYS A 25 3.60 -0.18 20.42
N ASP A 26 2.57 -0.95 20.75
CA ASP A 26 2.40 -1.59 22.05
C ASP A 26 3.22 -2.90 22.21
N ASN A 27 4.46 -2.95 21.68
CA ASN A 27 5.46 -4.03 21.80
C ASN A 27 5.31 -5.23 20.87
N ASN A 28 4.76 -5.04 19.68
CA ASN A 28 4.63 -6.13 18.73
C ASN A 28 5.46 -5.87 17.49
N GLU A 29 6.70 -6.38 17.48
CA GLU A 29 7.47 -6.39 16.24
C GLU A 29 6.81 -7.32 15.22
N PRO A 30 6.54 -6.85 13.99
CA PRO A 30 5.95 -7.69 12.96
C PRO A 30 6.93 -8.79 12.56
N LEU A 31 6.44 -10.03 12.51
CA LEU A 31 7.21 -11.17 12.03
C LEU A 31 7.33 -11.16 10.52
N ASN A 32 6.23 -10.87 9.84
CA ASN A 32 6.19 -10.67 8.41
C ASN A 32 4.89 -9.97 7.98
N VAL A 33 4.90 -9.45 6.75
CA VAL A 33 3.78 -8.74 6.14
C VAL A 33 3.45 -9.35 4.78
N ASN A 34 2.15 -9.55 4.49
CA ASN A 34 1.67 -9.94 3.18
C ASN A 34 0.75 -8.83 2.66
N PHE A 35 0.85 -8.49 1.37
CA PHE A 35 -0.03 -7.49 0.79
C PHE A 35 -0.51 -7.86 -0.62
N GLU A 36 -1.69 -7.37 -0.95
CA GLU A 36 -2.34 -7.57 -2.24
C GLU A 36 -2.71 -6.23 -2.86
N PHE A 37 -2.40 -6.05 -4.16
CA PHE A 37 -2.78 -4.86 -4.93
C PHE A 37 -3.56 -5.21 -6.21
N THR A 38 -4.44 -6.21 -6.13
CA THR A 38 -5.34 -6.58 -7.22
C THR A 38 -6.27 -5.42 -7.58
N GLU A 39 -6.32 -5.06 -8.85
CA GLU A 39 -7.20 -4.02 -9.38
C GLU A 39 -8.47 -4.61 -9.97
N TRP A 40 -9.56 -3.88 -9.82
CA TRP A 40 -10.82 -4.16 -10.53
C TRP A 40 -10.77 -3.53 -11.91
N THR A 41 -10.09 -4.19 -12.82
CA THR A 41 -9.82 -3.66 -14.16
C THR A 41 -11.08 -3.44 -15.01
N HIS A 42 -12.18 -4.12 -14.66
CA HIS A 42 -13.50 -3.93 -15.28
C HIS A 42 -14.19 -2.62 -14.88
N ASP A 43 -13.78 -2.00 -13.77
CA ASP A 43 -14.33 -0.73 -13.28
C ASP A 43 -13.48 0.49 -13.71
N ILE A 44 -12.34 0.26 -14.38
CA ILE A 44 -11.47 1.35 -14.82
C ILE A 44 -12.00 1.95 -16.11
N ASP A 45 -12.41 3.21 -16.06
CA ASP A 45 -12.72 3.95 -17.30
C ASP A 45 -11.42 4.39 -17.99
N LEU A 46 -11.02 3.60 -18.98
CA LEU A 46 -9.77 3.82 -19.73
C LEU A 46 -9.72 5.17 -20.46
N ASN A 47 -10.87 5.82 -20.70
CA ASN A 47 -10.92 7.11 -21.38
C ASN A 47 -10.44 8.28 -20.50
N HIS A 48 -10.41 8.08 -19.18
CA HIS A 48 -9.89 9.08 -18.23
C HIS A 48 -8.35 9.15 -18.19
N TYR A 49 -7.66 8.24 -18.88
CA TYR A 49 -6.21 8.13 -18.81
C TYR A 49 -5.59 8.24 -20.19
N THR A 50 -4.43 8.85 -20.25
CA THR A 50 -3.57 8.78 -21.45
C THR A 50 -2.95 7.38 -21.58
N LYS A 51 -2.53 7.03 -22.79
CA LYS A 51 -1.83 5.77 -23.03
C LYS A 51 -0.61 5.58 -22.11
N SER A 52 0.15 6.64 -21.90
CA SER A 52 1.34 6.62 -21.03
C SER A 52 1.00 6.33 -19.58
N GLU A 53 -0.10 6.89 -19.06
CA GLU A 53 -0.59 6.61 -17.70
C GLU A 53 -1.07 5.17 -17.57
N LEU A 54 -1.81 4.66 -18.55
CA LEU A 54 -2.25 3.27 -18.54
C LEU A 54 -1.08 2.29 -18.57
N GLU A 55 -0.09 2.52 -19.43
CA GLU A 55 1.13 1.70 -19.48
C GLU A 55 1.93 1.72 -18.15
N LYS A 56 1.74 2.74 -17.32
CA LYS A 56 2.36 2.91 -16.00
C LYS A 56 1.35 2.89 -14.85
N PHE A 57 0.20 2.28 -15.05
CA PHE A 57 -0.94 2.32 -14.13
C PHE A 57 -0.59 1.87 -12.69
N PHE A 58 0.34 0.93 -12.54
CA PHE A 58 0.85 0.57 -11.22
C PHE A 58 1.33 1.81 -10.44
N LEU A 59 2.05 2.72 -11.06
CA LEU A 59 2.56 3.94 -10.40
C LEU A 59 1.42 4.91 -10.04
N CYS A 60 0.38 4.96 -10.88
CA CYS A 60 -0.74 5.87 -10.68
C CYS A 60 -1.69 5.41 -9.55
N ASN A 61 -1.80 4.10 -9.32
CA ASN A 61 -2.81 3.54 -8.41
C ASN A 61 -2.28 2.46 -7.47
N SER A 62 -1.83 1.31 -7.98
CA SER A 62 -1.46 0.15 -7.16
C SER A 62 -0.28 0.41 -6.23
N SER A 63 0.60 1.36 -6.58
CA SER A 63 1.72 1.78 -5.73
C SER A 63 1.30 2.25 -4.34
N HIS A 64 0.07 2.72 -4.17
CA HIS A 64 -0.47 3.11 -2.87
C HIS A 64 -0.39 1.98 -1.82
N VAL A 65 -0.55 0.72 -2.22
CA VAL A 65 -0.47 -0.42 -1.27
C VAL A 65 0.98 -0.74 -0.94
N SER A 66 1.85 -0.76 -1.94
CA SER A 66 3.30 -0.97 -1.72
C SER A 66 3.90 0.16 -0.88
N ASP A 67 3.52 1.41 -1.18
CA ASP A 67 3.90 2.59 -0.42
C ASP A 67 3.48 2.49 1.04
N LEU A 68 2.23 2.09 1.30
CA LEU A 68 1.73 1.91 2.67
C LEU A 68 2.59 0.91 3.45
N VAL A 69 2.93 -0.22 2.84
CA VAL A 69 3.78 -1.24 3.49
C VAL A 69 5.19 -0.71 3.73
N PHE A 70 5.79 -0.03 2.76
CA PHE A 70 7.13 0.53 2.92
C PHE A 70 7.16 1.69 3.92
N HIS A 71 6.10 2.49 3.99
CA HIS A 71 5.95 3.53 5.02
C HIS A 71 5.86 2.94 6.44
N LEU A 72 5.14 1.83 6.62
CA LEU A 72 4.95 1.20 7.93
C LEU A 72 6.18 0.43 8.40
N PHE A 73 6.91 -0.23 7.49
CA PHE A 73 7.93 -1.22 7.84
C PHE A 73 9.33 -0.93 7.27
N GLY A 74 9.49 0.18 6.56
CA GLY A 74 10.73 0.56 5.89
C GLY A 74 10.80 0.12 4.43
N GLU A 75 11.58 0.84 3.64
CA GLU A 75 11.82 0.49 2.22
C GLU A 75 12.47 -0.90 2.08
N PRO A 76 12.33 -1.56 0.94
CA PRO A 76 13.01 -2.83 0.71
C PRO A 76 14.53 -2.70 0.77
N LYS A 77 15.18 -3.61 1.49
CA LYS A 77 16.62 -3.86 1.44
C LYS A 77 16.97 -4.71 0.21
N TYR A 78 16.10 -5.71 -0.06
CA TYR A 78 16.06 -6.47 -1.29
C TYR A 78 14.64 -6.93 -1.60
N LEU A 79 14.39 -7.23 -2.87
CA LEU A 79 13.09 -7.67 -3.36
C LEU A 79 13.32 -8.56 -4.60
N ASP A 80 12.64 -9.71 -4.65
CA ASP A 80 12.51 -10.55 -5.83
C ASP A 80 11.07 -10.48 -6.35
N SER A 81 10.92 -10.32 -7.65
CA SER A 81 9.65 -10.12 -8.32
C SER A 81 9.50 -11.06 -9.51
N GLN A 82 8.32 -11.63 -9.65
CA GLN A 82 7.91 -12.43 -10.80
C GLN A 82 6.62 -11.86 -11.34
N THR A 83 6.52 -11.76 -12.64
CA THR A 83 5.32 -11.25 -13.31
C THR A 83 4.94 -12.12 -14.48
N SER A 84 3.66 -12.09 -14.85
CA SER A 84 3.17 -12.76 -16.05
C SER A 84 1.94 -12.06 -16.61
N GLY A 85 1.49 -12.51 -17.78
CA GLY A 85 0.32 -11.94 -18.46
C GLY A 85 0.55 -10.53 -18.96
N GLY A 86 -0.54 -9.84 -19.23
CA GLY A 86 -0.59 -8.45 -19.67
C GLY A 86 -2.02 -8.10 -20.07
N LEU A 87 -2.33 -6.82 -20.09
CA LEU A 87 -3.59 -6.28 -20.59
C LEU A 87 -3.29 -5.41 -21.80
N ASN A 88 -4.25 -5.25 -22.70
CA ASN A 88 -4.06 -4.44 -23.91
C ASN A 88 -3.57 -3.01 -23.61
N TRP A 89 -3.99 -2.45 -22.48
CA TRP A 89 -3.64 -1.13 -22.01
C TRP A 89 -2.48 -1.13 -21.00
N HIS A 90 -2.13 -2.28 -20.42
CA HIS A 90 -0.97 -2.46 -19.51
C HIS A 90 -0.20 -3.71 -19.92
N PRO A 91 0.63 -3.63 -20.96
CA PRO A 91 1.24 -4.81 -21.58
C PRO A 91 2.40 -5.42 -20.79
N SER A 92 2.94 -4.70 -19.80
CA SER A 92 4.09 -5.16 -19.02
C SER A 92 3.77 -6.40 -18.18
N SER A 93 2.59 -6.45 -17.57
CA SER A 93 2.13 -7.56 -16.72
C SER A 93 0.69 -7.35 -16.27
N SER A 94 0.03 -8.43 -15.85
CA SER A 94 -1.28 -8.41 -15.17
C SER A 94 -1.32 -9.32 -13.95
N VAL A 95 -0.32 -10.16 -13.77
CA VAL A 95 -0.14 -11.03 -12.61
C VAL A 95 1.21 -10.72 -11.97
N PHE A 96 1.23 -10.52 -10.68
CA PHE A 96 2.40 -10.08 -9.93
C PHE A 96 2.56 -10.95 -8.69
N SER A 97 3.78 -11.34 -8.39
CA SER A 97 4.14 -12.06 -7.17
C SER A 97 5.57 -11.73 -6.80
N GLY A 98 5.84 -11.60 -5.52
CA GLY A 98 7.19 -11.35 -5.07
C GLY A 98 7.33 -11.39 -3.56
N SER A 99 8.57 -11.29 -3.12
CA SER A 99 8.92 -11.25 -1.70
C SER A 99 10.22 -10.49 -1.49
N GLY A 100 10.46 -10.11 -0.26
CA GLY A 100 11.68 -9.40 0.10
C GLY A 100 11.82 -9.18 1.59
N LYS A 101 12.74 -8.31 1.94
CA LYS A 101 13.01 -7.89 3.31
C LYS A 101 13.24 -6.39 3.34
N THR A 102 12.66 -5.72 4.31
CA THR A 102 12.84 -4.27 4.49
C THR A 102 14.16 -3.94 5.19
N ILE A 103 14.54 -2.67 5.18
CA ILE A 103 15.71 -2.16 5.93
C ILE A 103 15.57 -2.38 7.44
N ASN A 104 14.34 -2.46 7.95
CA ASN A 104 14.02 -2.77 9.36
C ASN A 104 13.90 -4.28 9.62
N ASP A 105 14.44 -5.11 8.72
CA ASP A 105 14.50 -6.57 8.81
C ASP A 105 13.15 -7.29 8.80
N VAL A 106 12.04 -6.63 8.44
CA VAL A 106 10.71 -7.25 8.27
C VAL A 106 10.64 -7.98 6.94
N LEU A 107 10.28 -9.28 6.96
CA LEU A 107 9.99 -10.04 5.76
C LEU A 107 8.65 -9.63 5.17
N PHE A 108 8.55 -9.56 3.85
CA PHE A 108 7.28 -9.32 3.18
C PHE A 108 7.10 -10.19 1.95
N SER A 109 5.83 -10.43 1.60
CA SER A 109 5.44 -10.98 0.31
C SER A 109 4.25 -10.23 -0.26
N TYR A 110 4.08 -10.29 -1.58
CA TYR A 110 2.93 -9.70 -2.24
C TYR A 110 2.45 -10.55 -3.39
N ASN A 111 1.18 -10.34 -3.73
CA ASN A 111 0.59 -10.82 -4.96
C ASN A 111 -0.42 -9.80 -5.52
N ALA A 112 -0.72 -9.92 -6.79
CA ALA A 112 -1.87 -9.28 -7.42
C ALA A 112 -2.22 -10.03 -8.71
N ASN A 113 -3.50 -10.06 -9.03
CA ASN A 113 -3.97 -10.58 -10.31
C ASN A 113 -5.08 -9.67 -10.85
N TRP A 114 -4.71 -8.79 -11.77
CA TRP A 114 -5.62 -7.81 -12.37
C TRP A 114 -6.65 -8.41 -13.34
N SER A 115 -6.59 -9.72 -13.57
CA SER A 115 -7.54 -10.49 -14.38
C SER A 115 -8.43 -11.41 -13.54
N SER A 116 -8.39 -11.30 -12.21
CA SER A 116 -9.11 -12.18 -11.30
C SER A 116 -9.82 -11.41 -10.20
N ALA A 117 -10.56 -12.13 -9.36
CA ALA A 117 -11.12 -11.59 -8.14
C ALA A 117 -10.00 -11.26 -7.13
N GLY A 118 -10.22 -10.24 -6.35
CA GLY A 118 -9.32 -9.75 -5.30
C GLY A 118 -9.49 -8.26 -5.07
N ARG A 119 -8.80 -7.74 -4.11
CA ARG A 119 -8.77 -6.30 -3.80
C ARG A 119 -7.54 -5.99 -2.94
N TRP A 120 -7.26 -4.71 -2.79
CA TRP A 120 -6.19 -4.19 -1.94
C TRP A 120 -6.32 -4.65 -0.50
N GLY A 121 -5.22 -5.10 0.06
CA GLY A 121 -5.19 -5.51 1.46
C GLY A 121 -3.77 -5.67 1.97
N VAL A 122 -3.65 -5.57 3.30
CA VAL A 122 -2.38 -5.79 4.01
C VAL A 122 -2.66 -6.67 5.23
N GLU A 123 -1.90 -7.75 5.38
CA GLU A 123 -1.92 -8.63 6.53
C GLU A 123 -0.57 -8.55 7.25
N ILE A 124 -0.62 -8.28 8.55
CA ILE A 124 0.57 -8.11 9.40
C ILE A 124 0.57 -9.20 10.45
N ASN A 125 1.52 -10.11 10.37
CA ASN A 125 1.64 -11.21 11.32
C ASN A 125 2.53 -10.80 12.49
N LEU A 126 2.00 -10.94 13.70
CA LEU A 126 2.68 -10.69 14.97
C LEU A 126 2.72 -11.98 15.79
N THR A 127 3.39 -11.98 16.93
CA THR A 127 3.57 -13.19 17.76
C THR A 127 2.24 -13.77 18.25
N ASP A 128 1.31 -12.92 18.68
CA ASP A 128 0.08 -13.35 19.35
C ASP A 128 -1.19 -13.13 18.52
N TYR A 129 -1.10 -12.36 17.44
CA TYR A 129 -2.24 -12.08 16.56
C TYR A 129 -1.78 -11.63 15.18
N LYS A 130 -2.71 -11.61 14.27
CA LYS A 130 -2.60 -11.02 12.94
C LYS A 130 -3.52 -9.82 12.85
N LEU A 131 -3.03 -8.71 12.29
CA LEU A 131 -3.84 -7.57 11.89
C LEU A 131 -4.14 -7.67 10.38
N ILE A 132 -5.37 -7.35 9.99
CA ILE A 132 -5.84 -7.49 8.61
C ILE A 132 -6.53 -6.19 8.20
N LEU A 133 -5.95 -5.50 7.23
CA LEU A 133 -6.50 -4.33 6.54
C LEU A 133 -7.03 -4.80 5.17
N LYS A 134 -8.26 -5.35 5.15
CA LYS A 134 -8.91 -5.83 3.90
C LYS A 134 -10.44 -5.78 4.02
N PRO A 135 -11.11 -4.74 3.41
CA PRO A 135 -10.50 -3.64 2.65
C PRO A 135 -9.62 -2.73 3.53
N LEU A 136 -8.81 -1.87 2.91
CA LEU A 136 -7.87 -1.01 3.64
C LEU A 136 -8.56 -0.05 4.63
N GLU A 137 -9.82 0.29 4.39
CA GLU A 137 -10.66 1.16 5.23
C GLU A 137 -11.11 0.49 6.54
N LYS A 138 -10.88 -0.82 6.69
CA LYS A 138 -11.26 -1.61 7.86
C LYS A 138 -10.05 -2.28 8.48
N LEU A 139 -10.10 -2.49 9.79
CA LEU A 139 -9.09 -3.23 10.52
C LEU A 139 -9.73 -4.41 11.25
N PHE A 140 -9.14 -5.58 11.06
CA PHE A 140 -9.56 -6.80 11.75
C PHE A 140 -8.37 -7.39 12.50
N ILE A 141 -8.68 -8.19 13.52
CA ILE A 141 -7.73 -8.96 14.31
C ILE A 141 -8.10 -10.44 14.32
N GLN A 142 -7.09 -11.29 14.15
CA GLN A 142 -7.20 -12.73 14.36
C GLN A 142 -6.19 -13.14 15.42
N LYS A 143 -6.67 -13.68 16.55
CA LYS A 143 -5.82 -14.10 17.65
C LYS A 143 -5.16 -15.46 17.37
N LYS A 144 -3.96 -15.66 17.87
CA LYS A 144 -3.25 -16.95 17.81
C LYS A 144 -4.11 -18.06 18.43
N GLY A 145 -4.24 -19.16 17.70
CA GLY A 145 -5.04 -20.30 18.13
C GLY A 145 -6.55 -20.16 17.88
N SER A 146 -7.00 -19.06 17.26
CA SER A 146 -8.38 -18.87 16.83
C SER A 146 -8.49 -18.78 15.30
N LEU A 147 -9.61 -19.27 14.76
CA LEU A 147 -10.02 -19.04 13.37
C LEU A 147 -10.90 -17.80 13.21
N ASP A 148 -11.39 -17.25 14.33
CA ASP A 148 -12.28 -16.10 14.31
C ASP A 148 -11.52 -14.83 13.93
N ILE A 149 -12.14 -14.02 13.06
CA ILE A 149 -11.65 -12.71 12.62
C ILE A 149 -12.64 -11.67 13.14
N GLU A 150 -12.18 -10.81 14.03
CA GLU A 150 -13.00 -9.78 14.67
C GLU A 150 -12.69 -8.40 14.06
N GLU A 151 -13.72 -7.62 13.74
CA GLU A 151 -13.54 -6.23 13.29
C GLU A 151 -13.22 -5.33 14.48
N ILE A 152 -12.14 -4.57 14.39
CA ILE A 152 -11.77 -3.56 15.38
C ILE A 152 -12.59 -2.30 15.11
N LYS A 153 -13.32 -1.82 16.11
CA LYS A 153 -14.07 -0.57 16.00
C LYS A 153 -13.10 0.61 15.87
N ILE A 154 -13.34 1.42 14.86
CA ILE A 154 -12.54 2.59 14.52
C ILE A 154 -13.50 3.78 14.43
N ASP A 155 -13.05 4.93 14.89
CA ASP A 155 -13.75 6.19 14.60
C ASP A 155 -13.41 6.58 13.15
N ASN A 156 -14.39 6.43 12.27
CA ASN A 156 -14.29 6.73 10.84
C ASN A 156 -14.99 8.04 10.45
N GLU A 157 -15.30 8.92 11.39
CA GLU A 157 -16.10 10.11 11.10
C GLU A 157 -15.46 10.94 9.96
N LEU A 158 -14.17 11.22 10.04
CA LEU A 158 -13.45 11.99 9.02
C LEU A 158 -13.36 11.26 7.68
N ASP A 159 -13.11 9.95 7.70
CA ASP A 159 -13.02 9.12 6.49
C ASP A 159 -14.40 8.97 5.80
N ASN A 160 -15.50 9.04 6.56
CA ASN A 160 -16.87 9.04 6.03
C ASN A 160 -17.30 10.39 5.50
N LEU A 161 -16.87 11.48 6.15
CA LEU A 161 -17.26 12.84 5.77
C LEU A 161 -16.46 13.33 4.54
N TYR A 162 -15.21 12.93 4.43
CA TYR A 162 -14.30 13.24 3.33
C TYR A 162 -13.85 11.95 2.62
N LYS A 163 -13.07 12.07 1.55
CA LYS A 163 -12.37 10.90 1.00
C LYS A 163 -11.41 10.35 2.06
N PRO A 164 -11.42 9.01 2.32
CA PRO A 164 -10.59 8.41 3.36
C PRO A 164 -9.13 8.87 3.34
N GLY A 165 -8.63 9.29 4.50
CA GLY A 165 -7.27 9.79 4.73
C GLY A 165 -6.95 11.17 4.17
N LEU A 166 -7.80 11.74 3.30
CA LEU A 166 -7.49 13.00 2.62
C LEU A 166 -7.51 14.20 3.58
N TYR A 167 -8.43 14.20 4.55
CA TYR A 167 -8.49 15.29 5.53
C TYR A 167 -7.20 15.41 6.34
N ASP A 168 -6.74 14.29 6.90
CA ASP A 168 -5.54 14.28 7.73
C ASP A 168 -4.26 14.51 6.90
N GLU A 169 -4.19 14.02 5.66
CA GLU A 169 -3.09 14.31 4.74
C GLU A 169 -2.97 15.80 4.46
N VAL A 170 -4.08 16.45 4.11
CA VAL A 170 -4.11 17.90 3.84
C VAL A 170 -3.83 18.71 5.10
N LYS A 171 -4.36 18.29 6.25
CA LYS A 171 -4.10 18.92 7.53
C LYS A 171 -2.61 18.88 7.89
N ASP A 172 -1.98 17.71 7.79
CA ASP A 172 -0.55 17.55 8.07
C ASP A 172 0.31 18.41 7.13
N PHE A 173 -0.07 18.49 5.83
CA PHE A 173 0.59 19.37 4.88
C PHE A 173 0.50 20.84 5.26
N LEU A 174 -0.69 21.33 5.64
CA LEU A 174 -0.91 22.73 6.02
C LEU A 174 -0.25 23.11 7.36
N ASP A 175 -0.22 22.18 8.30
CA ASP A 175 0.39 22.35 9.62
C ASP A 175 1.94 22.19 9.59
N GLY A 176 2.52 21.78 8.44
CA GLY A 176 3.96 21.53 8.30
C GLY A 176 4.43 20.26 9.03
N ASN A 177 3.52 19.33 9.31
CA ASN A 177 3.82 18.03 9.89
C ASN A 177 4.13 17.02 8.79
N ASP A 178 5.41 16.86 8.45
CA ASP A 178 5.84 16.07 7.30
C ASP A 178 6.12 14.57 7.60
N LYS A 179 5.97 14.13 8.84
CA LYS A 179 6.37 12.78 9.30
C LYS A 179 5.68 11.63 8.56
N SER A 180 4.41 11.82 8.16
CA SER A 180 3.64 10.82 7.43
C SER A 180 3.49 11.15 5.94
N LEU A 181 3.85 12.36 5.52
CA LEU A 181 3.82 12.76 4.11
C LEU A 181 4.94 12.08 3.32
N CYS A 182 4.63 11.64 2.10
CA CYS A 182 5.62 11.09 1.19
C CYS A 182 6.37 12.21 0.48
N SER A 183 7.61 12.48 0.83
CA SER A 183 8.41 13.48 0.12
C SER A 183 8.77 13.02 -1.30
N LEU A 184 9.01 13.98 -2.21
CA LEU A 184 9.50 13.67 -3.56
C LEU A 184 10.79 12.86 -3.54
N SER A 185 11.68 13.12 -2.58
CA SER A 185 12.93 12.36 -2.40
C SER A 185 12.66 10.90 -2.02
N GLU A 186 11.74 10.65 -1.10
CA GLU A 186 11.30 9.30 -0.75
C GLU A 186 10.70 8.57 -1.95
N GLN A 187 9.82 9.23 -2.69
CA GLN A 187 9.22 8.67 -3.91
C GLN A 187 10.28 8.28 -4.95
N ILE A 188 11.25 9.15 -5.22
CA ILE A 188 12.34 8.89 -6.16
C ILE A 188 13.15 7.66 -5.72
N ASN A 189 13.45 7.53 -4.42
CA ASN A 189 14.15 6.36 -3.88
C ASN A 189 13.35 5.06 -4.04
N ASN A 190 12.02 5.14 -3.94
CA ASN A 190 11.14 3.98 -4.06
C ASN A 190 10.85 3.59 -5.51
N PHE A 191 11.07 4.44 -6.50
CA PHE A 191 10.80 4.12 -7.91
C PHE A 191 11.47 2.84 -8.40
N LYS A 192 12.72 2.57 -8.03
CA LYS A 192 13.43 1.34 -8.38
C LYS A 192 12.65 0.08 -7.96
N TRP A 193 12.00 0.13 -6.80
CA TRP A 193 11.19 -0.98 -6.28
C TRP A 193 9.86 -1.11 -7.02
N TYR A 194 9.18 0.00 -7.27
CA TYR A 194 7.92 0.03 -8.02
C TYR A 194 8.12 -0.44 -9.47
N TYR A 195 9.21 -0.03 -10.12
CA TYR A 195 9.58 -0.51 -11.45
C TYR A 195 9.85 -2.01 -11.45
N LYS A 196 10.54 -2.53 -10.44
CA LYS A 196 10.80 -3.96 -10.29
C LYS A 196 9.52 -4.76 -10.04
N ILE A 197 8.62 -4.29 -9.17
CA ILE A 197 7.32 -4.91 -8.90
C ILE A 197 6.47 -4.97 -10.18
N ALA A 198 6.39 -3.87 -10.91
CA ALA A 198 5.55 -3.74 -12.10
C ALA A 198 6.18 -4.27 -13.39
N ASN A 199 7.44 -4.74 -13.34
CA ASN A 199 8.23 -5.17 -14.50
C ASN A 199 8.37 -4.06 -15.56
N TYR A 200 8.51 -2.82 -15.10
CA TYR A 200 8.77 -1.70 -16.00
C TYR A 200 10.25 -1.63 -16.37
N LYS A 201 10.53 -1.35 -17.64
CA LYS A 201 11.90 -1.08 -18.08
C LYS A 201 12.32 0.30 -17.62
N GLU A 202 13.52 0.41 -17.10
CA GLU A 202 14.18 1.70 -16.92
C GLU A 202 14.39 2.31 -18.29
N SER A 203 13.95 3.56 -18.46
CA SER A 203 14.10 4.32 -19.72
C SER A 203 15.49 4.98 -19.80
#